data_a44cbbf8715bba5247496cd0079b021c
#
_entry.id   a44cbbf8715bba5247496cd0079b021c
#
_cell.length_a   1.000
_cell.length_b   1.000
_cell.length_c   1.000
_cell.angle_alpha   90.00
_cell.angle_beta   90.00
_cell.angle_gamma   90.00
#
_symmetry.space_group_name_H-M   'P 1'
#
loop_
_entity.id
_entity.type
_entity.pdbx_description
1 polymer ?
#
loop_
_entity_poly.entity_id
_entity_poly.type
_entity_poly.pdbx_seq_one_letter_code
_entity_poly.pdbx_strand_id
1 'polypeptide(L)'
;MEYGFLALSTVFAASGSIAGALFNRKTGNRQGAAPYTLAVMLSALLSWAMLFALNPQASWRVLPYALGFAVCFLLTNAALVRALSCGPIAVTSLIQQLSLLGVTVWGFFFWNTRVTWTVGVGLALIAISLWLCLRPDKKKPQTRPNGRWLICAAVVFLGNAGCSIMQRTQQMRFEGKYGSFLMLLAMAFSVLCCLALCLLAGKDAFAVLRGTWLFPMAAGVSNAVLNLLVIALASSSLSPSLIYPVIAVGGLTITTLCSALLFREKLHRRQWLGVVIGIAAVTVLSI
;
A
#
# COMPACT_ATOMS: atom_id res chain seq x y z
N MET A 1 -15.88 -5.52 -16.36
CA MET A 1 -15.31 -4.28 -15.83
C MET A 1 -14.47 -4.52 -14.56
N GLU A 2 -14.90 -5.35 -13.62
CA GLU A 2 -14.23 -5.60 -12.33
C GLU A 2 -12.78 -6.10 -12.45
N TYR A 3 -12.51 -7.06 -13.34
CA TYR A 3 -11.14 -7.53 -13.61
C TYR A 3 -10.24 -6.45 -14.21
N GLY A 4 -10.81 -5.51 -14.98
CA GLY A 4 -10.06 -4.34 -15.47
C GLY A 4 -9.66 -3.40 -14.33
N PHE A 5 -10.55 -3.16 -13.38
CA PHE A 5 -10.24 -2.40 -12.17
C PHE A 5 -9.18 -3.10 -11.31
N LEU A 6 -9.27 -4.43 -11.22
CA LEU A 6 -8.30 -5.23 -10.49
C LEU A 6 -6.90 -5.15 -11.12
N ALA A 7 -6.79 -5.28 -12.44
CA ALA A 7 -5.52 -5.12 -13.15
C ALA A 7 -4.96 -3.69 -13.01
N LEU A 8 -5.81 -2.67 -13.14
CA LEU A 8 -5.41 -1.28 -13.00
C LEU A 8 -4.92 -0.96 -11.57
N SER A 9 -5.55 -1.54 -10.55
CA SER A 9 -5.14 -1.35 -9.17
C SER A 9 -3.74 -1.91 -8.89
N THR A 10 -3.32 -2.99 -9.57
CA THR A 10 -1.94 -3.51 -9.46
C THR A 10 -0.90 -2.53 -10.00
N VAL A 11 -1.23 -1.81 -11.08
CA VAL A 11 -0.35 -0.80 -11.68
C VAL A 11 -0.20 0.39 -10.73
N PHE A 12 -1.31 0.89 -10.16
CA PHE A 12 -1.25 2.00 -9.22
C PHE A 12 -0.62 1.62 -7.88
N ALA A 13 -0.75 0.38 -7.42
CA ALA A 13 -0.04 -0.13 -6.25
C ALA A 13 1.50 -0.10 -6.45
N ALA A 14 1.97 -0.42 -7.65
CA ALA A 14 3.38 -0.35 -7.99
C ALA A 14 3.89 1.09 -8.16
N SER A 15 3.10 1.98 -8.77
CA SER A 15 3.53 3.33 -9.15
C SER A 15 3.91 4.20 -7.94
N GLY A 16 3.20 4.08 -6.82
CA GLY A 16 3.55 4.76 -5.57
C GLY A 16 4.92 4.35 -5.04
N SER A 17 5.22 3.05 -5.05
CA SER A 17 6.51 2.51 -4.63
C SER A 17 7.65 2.95 -5.55
N ILE A 18 7.42 2.99 -6.86
CA ILE A 18 8.39 3.43 -7.86
C ILE A 18 8.68 4.94 -7.67
N ALA A 19 7.65 5.76 -7.47
CA ALA A 19 7.82 7.19 -7.22
C ALA A 19 8.65 7.46 -5.96
N GLY A 20 8.40 6.71 -4.88
CA GLY A 20 9.19 6.77 -3.65
C GLY A 20 10.65 6.36 -3.86
N ALA A 21 10.91 5.31 -4.64
CA ALA A 21 12.26 4.87 -4.96
C ALA A 21 13.03 5.91 -5.81
N LEU A 22 12.38 6.53 -6.78
CA LEU A 22 12.94 7.61 -7.60
C LEU A 22 13.26 8.85 -6.77
N PHE A 23 12.36 9.22 -5.84
CA PHE A 23 12.61 10.31 -4.89
C PHE A 23 13.87 10.04 -4.05
N ASN A 24 13.95 8.87 -3.41
CA ASN A 24 15.08 8.50 -2.58
C ASN A 24 16.39 8.50 -3.36
N ARG A 25 16.38 8.03 -4.61
CA ARG A 25 17.56 8.06 -5.49
C ARG A 25 18.01 9.50 -5.80
N LYS A 26 17.06 10.41 -6.08
CA LYS A 26 17.38 11.80 -6.43
C LYS A 26 17.84 12.63 -5.22
N THR A 27 17.33 12.31 -4.03
CA THR A 27 17.66 13.03 -2.79
C THR A 27 18.85 12.44 -2.04
N GLY A 28 19.41 11.31 -2.49
CA GLY A 28 20.52 10.64 -1.82
C GLY A 28 20.18 10.15 -0.42
N ASN A 29 18.95 9.71 -0.18
CA ASN A 29 18.43 9.25 1.13
C ASN A 29 18.53 10.31 2.24
N ARG A 30 18.57 11.60 1.91
CA ARG A 30 18.53 12.67 2.90
C ARG A 30 17.20 12.62 3.65
N GLN A 31 17.20 13.02 4.93
CA GLN A 31 16.05 12.97 5.84
C GLN A 31 14.89 13.86 5.36
N GLY A 32 14.12 13.37 4.39
CA GLY A 32 12.97 14.06 3.81
C GLY A 32 11.65 13.29 3.96
N ALA A 33 11.61 12.32 4.88
CA ALA A 33 10.47 11.42 5.01
C ALA A 33 9.16 12.13 5.39
N ALA A 34 9.22 13.05 6.36
CA ALA A 34 8.02 13.76 6.82
C ALA A 34 7.46 14.72 5.74
N PRO A 35 8.26 15.61 5.12
CA PRO A 35 7.77 16.49 4.05
C PRO A 35 7.37 15.69 2.79
N TYR A 36 8.05 14.59 2.44
CA TYR A 36 7.61 13.69 1.38
C TYR A 36 6.21 13.12 1.67
N THR A 37 6.02 12.57 2.88
CA THR A 37 4.74 11.99 3.31
C THR A 37 3.64 13.05 3.32
N LEU A 38 3.92 14.26 3.82
CA LEU A 38 2.97 15.38 3.78
C LEU A 38 2.56 15.73 2.35
N ALA A 39 3.50 15.81 1.40
CA ALA A 39 3.20 16.10 0.01
C ALA A 39 2.37 14.99 -0.66
N VAL A 40 2.64 13.72 -0.36
CA VAL A 40 1.82 12.57 -0.79
C VAL A 40 0.40 12.70 -0.25
N MET A 41 0.24 13.01 1.05
CA MET A 41 -1.08 13.13 1.68
C MET A 41 -1.85 14.33 1.16
N LEU A 42 -1.20 15.47 0.91
CA LEU A 42 -1.82 16.65 0.33
C LEU A 42 -2.34 16.38 -1.09
N SER A 43 -1.55 15.74 -1.94
CA SER A 43 -1.99 15.41 -3.30
C SER A 43 -3.11 14.37 -3.31
N ALA A 44 -3.08 13.39 -2.40
CA ALA A 44 -4.18 12.46 -2.20
C ALA A 44 -5.44 13.16 -1.69
N LEU A 45 -5.31 14.08 -0.74
CA LEU A 45 -6.42 14.89 -0.23
C LEU A 45 -7.09 15.72 -1.34
N LEU A 46 -6.30 16.40 -2.18
CA LEU A 46 -6.81 17.17 -3.32
C LEU A 46 -7.54 16.28 -4.31
N SER A 47 -7.01 15.10 -4.60
CA SER A 47 -7.67 14.11 -5.47
C SER A 47 -9.02 13.66 -4.90
N TRP A 48 -9.08 13.38 -3.59
CA TRP A 48 -10.32 12.98 -2.92
C TRP A 48 -11.32 14.15 -2.79
N ALA A 49 -10.84 15.38 -2.60
CA ALA A 49 -11.70 16.57 -2.61
C ALA A 49 -12.37 16.77 -3.98
N MET A 50 -11.61 16.57 -5.06
CA MET A 50 -12.15 16.62 -6.42
C MET A 50 -13.19 15.50 -6.66
N LEU A 51 -12.89 14.26 -6.26
CA LEU A 51 -13.82 13.14 -6.40
C LEU A 51 -15.10 13.36 -5.57
N PHE A 52 -14.97 13.90 -4.37
CA PHE A 52 -16.13 14.24 -3.54
C PHE A 52 -16.97 15.37 -4.16
N ALA A 53 -16.33 16.38 -4.74
CA ALA A 53 -17.05 17.49 -5.41
C ALA A 53 -17.87 17.01 -6.62
N LEU A 54 -17.40 15.96 -7.33
CA LEU A 54 -18.13 15.36 -8.45
C LEU A 54 -19.39 14.58 -8.01
N ASN A 55 -19.36 14.00 -6.81
CA ASN A 55 -20.50 13.26 -6.25
C ASN A 55 -20.54 13.47 -4.72
N PRO A 56 -21.12 14.57 -4.24
CA PRO A 56 -21.09 14.98 -2.83
C PRO A 56 -22.09 14.18 -2.00
N GLN A 57 -21.70 12.98 -1.62
CA GLN A 57 -22.45 12.15 -0.67
C GLN A 57 -21.74 12.17 0.68
N ALA A 58 -22.33 12.81 1.67
CA ALA A 58 -21.76 12.94 3.01
C ALA A 58 -22.65 12.29 4.07
N SER A 59 -22.03 11.61 5.02
CA SER A 59 -22.66 11.11 6.23
C SER A 59 -21.65 11.06 7.37
N TRP A 60 -21.92 11.75 8.45
CA TRP A 60 -21.05 11.75 9.63
C TRP A 60 -20.91 10.37 10.31
N ARG A 61 -21.80 9.42 9.99
CA ARG A 61 -21.72 8.04 10.46
C ARG A 61 -20.47 7.30 9.99
N VAL A 62 -19.78 7.80 8.95
CA VAL A 62 -18.50 7.22 8.48
C VAL A 62 -17.30 7.71 9.29
N LEU A 63 -17.44 8.72 10.15
CA LEU A 63 -16.35 9.31 10.92
C LEU A 63 -15.51 8.29 11.71
N PRO A 64 -16.07 7.30 12.43
CA PRO A 64 -15.26 6.32 13.14
C PRO A 64 -14.36 5.50 12.21
N TYR A 65 -14.84 5.17 11.02
CA TYR A 65 -14.06 4.44 10.00
C TYR A 65 -12.98 5.32 9.39
N ALA A 66 -13.28 6.60 9.14
CA ALA A 66 -12.32 7.57 8.62
C ALA A 66 -11.18 7.82 9.62
N LEU A 67 -11.48 7.99 10.90
CA LEU A 67 -10.46 8.14 11.95
C LEU A 67 -9.66 6.86 12.13
N GLY A 68 -10.30 5.69 12.16
CA GLY A 68 -9.62 4.40 12.21
C GLY A 68 -8.66 4.20 11.03
N PHE A 69 -9.11 4.51 9.81
CA PHE A 69 -8.25 4.51 8.63
C PHE A 69 -7.07 5.48 8.76
N ALA A 70 -7.32 6.72 9.17
CA ALA A 70 -6.30 7.75 9.29
C ALA A 70 -5.21 7.37 10.31
N VAL A 71 -5.59 6.85 11.46
CA VAL A 71 -4.65 6.36 12.49
C VAL A 71 -3.81 5.21 11.95
N CYS A 72 -4.44 4.20 11.35
CA CYS A 72 -3.74 3.08 10.72
C CYS A 72 -2.78 3.56 9.63
N PHE A 73 -3.21 4.50 8.80
CA PHE A 73 -2.42 5.05 7.70
C PHE A 73 -1.20 5.85 8.18
N LEU A 74 -1.38 6.70 9.18
CA LEU A 74 -0.29 7.47 9.80
C LEU A 74 0.74 6.55 10.46
N LEU A 75 0.29 5.58 11.26
CA LEU A 75 1.16 4.62 11.91
C LEU A 75 1.94 3.78 10.89
N THR A 76 1.27 3.32 9.83
CA THR A 76 1.91 2.57 8.74
C THR A 76 3.02 3.39 8.09
N ASN A 77 2.74 4.64 7.67
CA ASN A 77 3.73 5.46 7.00
C ASN A 77 4.90 5.84 7.91
N ALA A 78 4.64 6.21 9.16
CA ALA A 78 5.68 6.53 10.13
C ALA A 78 6.58 5.31 10.43
N ALA A 79 5.98 4.13 10.59
CA ALA A 79 6.70 2.89 10.83
C ALA A 79 7.46 2.41 9.58
N LEU A 80 6.88 2.57 8.38
CA LEU A 80 7.51 2.19 7.11
C LEU A 80 8.81 2.96 6.87
N VAL A 81 8.77 4.27 7.04
CA VAL A 81 9.96 5.11 6.90
C VAL A 81 11.07 4.67 7.86
N ARG A 82 10.73 4.42 9.14
CA ARG A 82 11.68 3.93 10.14
C ARG A 82 12.17 2.52 9.83
N ALA A 83 11.30 1.62 9.39
CA ALA A 83 11.68 0.26 9.01
C ALA A 83 12.66 0.27 7.82
N LEU A 84 12.43 1.11 6.81
CA LEU A 84 13.31 1.27 5.66
C LEU A 84 14.67 1.87 6.02
N SER A 85 14.76 2.67 7.09
CA SER A 85 16.03 3.26 7.55
C SER A 85 16.87 2.33 8.42
N CYS A 86 16.26 1.39 9.15
CA CYS A 86 16.95 0.54 10.13
C CYS A 86 16.95 -0.97 9.80
N GLY A 87 16.43 -1.37 8.63
CA GLY A 87 16.37 -2.78 8.24
C GLY A 87 16.44 -3.02 6.74
N PRO A 88 16.33 -4.29 6.32
CA PRO A 88 16.40 -4.66 4.91
C PRO A 88 15.16 -4.19 4.15
N ILE A 89 15.37 -3.36 3.12
CA ILE A 89 14.32 -2.73 2.30
C ILE A 89 13.41 -3.78 1.67
N ALA A 90 13.99 -4.83 1.08
CA ALA A 90 13.26 -5.89 0.41
C ALA A 90 12.29 -6.63 1.37
N VAL A 91 12.75 -6.93 2.60
CA VAL A 91 11.91 -7.62 3.59
C VAL A 91 10.81 -6.70 4.12
N THR A 92 11.10 -5.41 4.29
CA THR A 92 10.09 -4.42 4.70
C THR A 92 8.99 -4.28 3.64
N SER A 93 9.36 -4.20 2.37
CA SER A 93 8.41 -4.18 1.24
C SER A 93 7.58 -5.46 1.16
N LEU A 94 8.18 -6.61 1.46
CA LEU A 94 7.46 -7.88 1.57
C LEU A 94 6.38 -7.81 2.65
N ILE A 95 6.74 -7.39 3.84
CA ILE A 95 5.81 -7.34 4.98
C ILE A 95 4.64 -6.41 4.65
N GLN A 96 4.90 -5.29 3.97
CA GLN A 96 3.85 -4.39 3.51
C GLN A 96 2.89 -5.07 2.53
N GLN A 97 3.38 -5.86 1.58
CA GLN A 97 2.52 -6.60 0.64
C GLN A 97 1.80 -7.77 1.33
N LEU A 98 2.47 -8.48 2.24
CA LEU A 98 1.86 -9.55 3.03
C LEU A 98 0.69 -9.07 3.90
N SER A 99 0.64 -7.79 4.28
CA SER A 99 -0.47 -7.22 5.04
C SER A 99 -1.81 -7.35 4.33
N LEU A 100 -1.83 -7.36 3.00
CA LEU A 100 -3.05 -7.60 2.22
C LEU A 100 -3.56 -9.05 2.35
N LEU A 101 -2.66 -10.02 2.58
CA LEU A 101 -3.07 -11.38 2.95
C LEU A 101 -3.74 -11.39 4.34
N GLY A 102 -3.28 -10.54 5.26
CA GLY A 102 -3.93 -10.36 6.56
C GLY A 102 -5.39 -9.91 6.44
N VAL A 103 -5.71 -9.08 5.44
CA VAL A 103 -7.11 -8.69 5.13
C VAL A 103 -7.93 -9.88 4.65
N THR A 104 -7.35 -10.74 3.83
CA THR A 104 -8.01 -11.98 3.36
C THR A 104 -8.32 -12.91 4.53
N VAL A 105 -7.37 -13.11 5.44
CA VAL A 105 -7.55 -13.90 6.65
C VAL A 105 -8.63 -13.29 7.55
N TRP A 106 -8.63 -11.96 7.74
CA TRP A 106 -9.70 -11.25 8.45
C TRP A 106 -11.08 -11.53 7.82
N GLY A 107 -11.16 -11.54 6.50
CA GLY A 107 -12.38 -11.81 5.74
C GLY A 107 -12.99 -13.21 6.04
N PHE A 108 -12.17 -14.22 6.29
CA PHE A 108 -12.64 -15.55 6.66
C PHE A 108 -13.35 -15.55 8.02
N PHE A 109 -12.85 -14.81 8.99
CA PHE A 109 -13.41 -14.78 10.35
C PHE A 109 -14.57 -13.81 10.51
N PHE A 110 -14.55 -12.65 9.85
CA PHE A 110 -15.47 -11.55 10.14
C PHE A 110 -16.43 -11.20 9.00
N TRP A 111 -16.10 -11.56 7.74
CA TRP A 111 -16.96 -11.26 6.59
C TRP A 111 -17.60 -12.49 5.98
N ASN A 112 -17.53 -13.62 6.68
CA ASN A 112 -18.13 -14.91 6.27
C ASN A 112 -17.71 -15.34 4.84
N THR A 113 -16.47 -14.98 4.44
CA THR A 113 -15.91 -15.33 3.13
C THR A 113 -15.66 -16.84 3.10
N ARG A 114 -16.16 -17.52 2.08
CA ARG A 114 -15.97 -18.98 1.96
C ARG A 114 -14.51 -19.31 1.69
N VAL A 115 -13.98 -20.23 2.47
CA VAL A 115 -12.64 -20.79 2.24
C VAL A 115 -12.81 -21.96 1.27
N THR A 116 -12.49 -21.71 -0.01
CA THR A 116 -12.42 -22.78 -1.01
C THR A 116 -11.01 -23.37 -1.05
N TRP A 117 -10.89 -24.59 -1.53
CA TRP A 117 -9.57 -25.21 -1.73
C TRP A 117 -8.67 -24.39 -2.64
N THR A 118 -9.23 -23.79 -3.69
CA THR A 118 -8.50 -22.89 -4.63
C THR A 118 -7.91 -21.67 -3.91
N VAL A 119 -8.64 -21.08 -2.97
CA VAL A 119 -8.14 -19.97 -2.14
C VAL A 119 -6.97 -20.42 -1.27
N GLY A 120 -7.04 -21.58 -0.64
CA GLY A 120 -5.94 -22.15 0.17
C GLY A 120 -4.68 -22.37 -0.66
N VAL A 121 -4.79 -23.01 -1.82
CA VAL A 121 -3.69 -23.24 -2.75
C VAL A 121 -3.13 -21.93 -3.28
N GLY A 122 -4.00 -21.00 -3.70
CA GLY A 122 -3.59 -19.69 -4.20
C GLY A 122 -2.79 -18.90 -3.17
N LEU A 123 -3.24 -18.85 -1.91
CA LEU A 123 -2.54 -18.17 -0.82
C LEU A 123 -1.17 -18.81 -0.53
N ALA A 124 -1.08 -20.15 -0.57
CA ALA A 124 0.19 -20.86 -0.41
C ALA A 124 1.18 -20.52 -1.54
N LEU A 125 0.72 -20.51 -2.79
CA LEU A 125 1.53 -20.11 -3.95
C LEU A 125 1.98 -18.65 -3.84
N ILE A 126 1.14 -17.74 -3.35
CA ILE A 126 1.50 -16.34 -3.10
C ILE A 126 2.59 -16.25 -2.04
N ALA A 127 2.46 -16.97 -0.93
CA ALA A 127 3.48 -16.98 0.12
C ALA A 127 4.84 -17.48 -0.42
N ILE A 128 4.84 -18.52 -1.26
CA ILE A 128 6.03 -19.05 -1.93
C ILE A 128 6.59 -18.01 -2.92
N SER A 129 5.75 -17.38 -3.74
CA SER A 129 6.15 -16.32 -4.69
C SER A 129 6.84 -15.17 -3.97
N LEU A 130 6.20 -14.64 -2.92
CA LEU A 130 6.73 -13.56 -2.10
C LEU A 130 8.06 -13.96 -1.45
N TRP A 131 8.16 -15.16 -0.90
CA TRP A 131 9.40 -15.67 -0.30
C TRP A 131 10.54 -15.79 -1.33
N LEU A 132 10.26 -16.27 -2.55
CA LEU A 132 11.25 -16.37 -3.62
C LEU A 132 11.71 -14.99 -4.15
N CYS A 133 10.76 -14.06 -4.34
CA CYS A 133 11.08 -12.71 -4.81
C CYS A 133 11.97 -11.94 -3.85
N LEU A 134 11.82 -12.19 -2.57
CA LEU A 134 12.38 -11.35 -1.51
C LEU A 134 13.48 -12.03 -0.71
N ARG A 135 13.82 -13.29 -1.06
CA ARG A 135 14.94 -13.97 -0.42
C ARG A 135 16.25 -13.21 -0.65
N PRO A 136 16.93 -12.80 0.44
CA PRO A 136 18.11 -11.97 0.37
C PRO A 136 19.23 -12.64 -0.41
N ASP A 137 19.96 -11.82 -1.17
CA ASP A 137 21.20 -12.27 -1.80
C ASP A 137 22.30 -12.37 -0.74
N LYS A 138 22.87 -13.56 -0.57
CA LYS A 138 23.96 -13.81 0.39
C LYS A 138 25.22 -12.96 0.14
N LYS A 139 25.32 -12.32 -1.03
CA LYS A 139 26.51 -11.55 -1.45
C LYS A 139 26.45 -10.05 -1.09
N LYS A 140 25.31 -9.53 -0.60
CA LYS A 140 25.21 -8.13 -0.16
C LYS A 140 25.21 -8.05 1.36
N PRO A 141 26.01 -7.16 1.99
CA PRO A 141 25.96 -6.94 3.42
C PRO A 141 24.57 -6.45 3.81
N GLN A 142 23.81 -7.27 4.49
CA GLN A 142 22.49 -6.89 5.00
C GLN A 142 22.63 -6.43 6.44
N THR A 143 22.06 -5.29 6.74
CA THR A 143 21.79 -4.87 8.12
C THR A 143 20.98 -5.97 8.81
N ARG A 144 21.52 -6.54 9.89
CA ARG A 144 20.80 -7.55 10.67
C ARG A 144 19.52 -6.93 11.24
N PRO A 145 18.38 -7.63 11.17
CA PRO A 145 17.15 -7.14 11.73
C PRO A 145 17.31 -6.87 13.23
N ASN A 146 17.08 -5.64 13.64
CA ASN A 146 17.09 -5.22 15.04
C ASN A 146 15.66 -5.31 15.59
N GLY A 147 15.50 -5.47 16.92
CA GLY A 147 14.18 -5.49 17.56
C GLY A 147 13.31 -4.28 17.23
N ARG A 148 13.91 -3.09 17.08
CA ARG A 148 13.21 -1.87 16.64
C ARG A 148 12.63 -2.02 15.22
N TRP A 149 13.36 -2.63 14.31
CA TRP A 149 12.88 -2.92 12.96
C TRP A 149 11.69 -3.88 13.00
N LEU A 150 11.74 -4.92 13.83
CA LEU A 150 10.66 -5.91 13.94
C LEU A 150 9.34 -5.25 14.41
N ILE A 151 9.42 -4.35 15.41
CA ILE A 151 8.25 -3.58 15.87
C ILE A 151 7.70 -2.71 14.73
N CYS A 152 8.56 -1.97 14.03
CA CYS A 152 8.12 -1.16 12.90
C CYS A 152 7.49 -2.01 11.79
N ALA A 153 8.07 -3.17 11.49
CA ALA A 153 7.54 -4.11 10.49
C ALA A 153 6.16 -4.66 10.89
N ALA A 154 5.96 -5.00 12.17
CA ALA A 154 4.67 -5.41 12.69
C ALA A 154 3.62 -4.28 12.60
N VAL A 155 3.99 -3.04 12.93
CA VAL A 155 3.10 -1.87 12.79
C VAL A 155 2.75 -1.61 11.33
N VAL A 156 3.70 -1.76 10.40
CA VAL A 156 3.43 -1.66 8.94
C VAL A 156 2.43 -2.72 8.51
N PHE A 157 2.61 -3.98 8.93
CA PHE A 157 1.71 -5.07 8.59
C PHE A 157 0.28 -4.81 9.12
N LEU A 158 0.15 -4.56 10.41
CA LEU A 158 -1.16 -4.37 11.05
C LEU A 158 -1.85 -3.09 10.58
N GLY A 159 -1.12 -2.00 10.45
CA GLY A 159 -1.68 -0.72 10.04
C GLY A 159 -2.15 -0.73 8.58
N ASN A 160 -1.38 -1.32 7.66
CA ASN A 160 -1.79 -1.42 6.25
C ASN A 160 -2.99 -2.37 6.07
N ALA A 161 -3.01 -3.50 6.80
CA ALA A 161 -4.18 -4.38 6.85
C ALA A 161 -5.41 -3.64 7.43
N GLY A 162 -5.22 -2.89 8.53
CA GLY A 162 -6.25 -2.08 9.18
C GLY A 162 -6.89 -1.05 8.25
N CYS A 163 -6.10 -0.37 7.41
CA CYS A 163 -6.63 0.55 6.39
C CYS A 163 -7.64 -0.15 5.47
N SER A 164 -7.27 -1.29 4.90
CA SER A 164 -8.13 -2.03 3.98
C SER A 164 -9.35 -2.64 4.69
N ILE A 165 -9.19 -3.09 5.93
CA ILE A 165 -10.31 -3.58 6.76
C ILE A 165 -11.32 -2.46 7.02
N MET A 166 -10.88 -1.25 7.39
CA MET A 166 -11.75 -0.10 7.62
C MET A 166 -12.52 0.29 6.37
N GLN A 167 -11.84 0.36 5.22
CA GLN A 167 -12.49 0.63 3.92
C GLN A 167 -13.55 -0.41 3.59
N ARG A 168 -13.19 -1.70 3.60
CA ARG A 168 -14.12 -2.78 3.25
C ARG A 168 -15.32 -2.83 4.20
N THR A 169 -15.08 -2.74 5.51
CA THR A 169 -16.15 -2.77 6.51
C THR A 169 -17.12 -1.60 6.33
N GLN A 170 -16.58 -0.41 6.02
CA GLN A 170 -17.41 0.76 5.73
C GLN A 170 -18.25 0.53 4.46
N GLN A 171 -17.65 0.03 3.37
CA GLN A 171 -18.37 -0.24 2.12
C GLN A 171 -19.50 -1.27 2.33
N MET A 172 -19.26 -2.33 3.08
CA MET A 172 -20.29 -3.33 3.40
C MET A 172 -21.41 -2.74 4.24
N ARG A 173 -21.09 -1.89 5.23
CA ARG A 173 -22.09 -1.31 6.15
C ARG A 173 -22.96 -0.23 5.51
N PHE A 174 -22.44 0.49 4.53
CA PHE A 174 -23.12 1.60 3.86
C PHE A 174 -23.45 1.31 2.38
N GLU A 175 -23.45 0.04 1.98
CA GLU A 175 -23.86 -0.40 0.63
C GLU A 175 -23.10 0.33 -0.49
N GLY A 176 -21.81 0.50 -0.34
CA GLY A 176 -20.97 1.17 -1.32
C GLY A 176 -21.03 2.72 -1.30
N LYS A 177 -21.82 3.32 -0.39
CA LYS A 177 -21.99 4.77 -0.29
C LYS A 177 -20.92 5.43 0.57
N TYR A 178 -20.74 6.73 0.39
CA TYR A 178 -19.88 7.61 1.23
C TYR A 178 -18.37 7.30 1.20
N GLY A 179 -17.87 6.50 0.25
CA GLY A 179 -16.45 6.14 0.18
C GLY A 179 -15.55 7.37 -0.04
N SER A 180 -15.93 8.30 -0.92
CA SER A 180 -15.19 9.54 -1.18
C SER A 180 -15.14 10.43 0.07
N PHE A 181 -16.24 10.54 0.82
CA PHE A 181 -16.29 11.31 2.06
C PHE A 181 -15.43 10.70 3.17
N LEU A 182 -15.46 9.36 3.32
CA LEU A 182 -14.58 8.66 4.24
C LEU A 182 -13.11 8.99 3.96
N MET A 183 -12.68 8.87 2.70
CA MET A 183 -11.29 9.11 2.31
C MET A 183 -10.91 10.58 2.45
N LEU A 184 -11.83 11.50 2.13
CA LEU A 184 -11.63 12.95 2.31
C LEU A 184 -11.33 13.26 3.80
N LEU A 185 -12.18 12.78 4.71
CA LEU A 185 -11.99 12.97 6.16
C LEU A 185 -10.69 12.32 6.65
N ALA A 186 -10.42 11.10 6.23
CA ALA A 186 -9.22 10.37 6.63
C ALA A 186 -7.94 11.09 6.17
N MET A 187 -7.90 11.56 4.92
CA MET A 187 -6.74 12.31 4.39
C MET A 187 -6.62 13.68 5.02
N ALA A 188 -7.71 14.40 5.27
CA ALA A 188 -7.68 15.69 5.96
C ALA A 188 -7.08 15.55 7.37
N PHE A 189 -7.52 14.56 8.15
CA PHE A 189 -6.96 14.28 9.46
C PHE A 189 -5.47 13.91 9.38
N SER A 190 -5.11 13.07 8.41
CA SER A 190 -3.72 12.66 8.21
C SER A 190 -2.81 13.84 7.84
N VAL A 191 -3.28 14.75 6.99
CA VAL A 191 -2.56 15.98 6.61
C VAL A 191 -2.34 16.86 7.83
N LEU A 192 -3.38 17.09 8.65
CA LEU A 192 -3.26 17.91 9.87
C LEU A 192 -2.20 17.35 10.82
N CYS A 193 -2.24 16.04 11.09
CA CYS A 193 -1.25 15.40 11.94
C CYS A 193 0.17 15.48 11.35
N CYS A 194 0.32 15.23 10.05
CA CYS A 194 1.63 15.26 9.39
C CYS A 194 2.19 16.67 9.30
N LEU A 195 1.33 17.68 9.09
CA LEU A 195 1.70 19.10 9.11
C LEU A 195 2.22 19.51 10.48
N ALA A 196 1.52 19.12 11.55
CA ALA A 196 1.97 19.39 12.92
C ALA A 196 3.38 18.79 13.17
N LEU A 197 3.61 17.54 12.74
CA LEU A 197 4.93 16.91 12.85
C LEU A 197 6.01 17.62 12.01
N CYS A 198 5.68 18.11 10.82
CA CYS A 198 6.61 18.86 9.98
C CYS A 198 6.96 20.22 10.59
N LEU A 199 6.00 20.92 11.17
CA LEU A 199 6.22 22.19 11.86
C LEU A 199 7.15 22.02 13.08
N LEU A 200 7.00 20.93 13.81
CA LEU A 200 7.90 20.59 14.93
C LEU A 200 9.31 20.22 14.46
N ALA A 201 9.46 19.69 13.23
CA ALA A 201 10.77 19.32 12.67
C ALA A 201 11.59 20.51 12.12
N GLY A 202 10.99 21.71 12.00
CA GLY A 202 11.65 22.93 11.56
C GLY A 202 11.61 23.19 10.03
N LYS A 203 11.96 24.42 9.65
CA LYS A 203 11.79 24.93 8.26
C LYS A 203 12.67 24.24 7.21
N ASP A 204 13.84 23.75 7.61
CA ASP A 204 14.81 23.10 6.69
C ASP A 204 14.32 21.76 6.16
N ALA A 205 13.34 21.15 6.84
CA ALA A 205 12.75 19.89 6.41
C ALA A 205 12.18 19.97 4.97
N PHE A 206 11.61 21.10 4.58
CA PHE A 206 10.98 21.29 3.26
C PHE A 206 11.98 21.50 2.11
N ALA A 207 13.25 21.80 2.40
CA ALA A 207 14.28 22.03 1.36
C ALA A 207 14.47 20.80 0.45
N VAL A 208 14.20 19.59 0.97
CA VAL A 208 14.32 18.33 0.22
C VAL A 208 13.29 18.22 -0.90
N LEU A 209 12.13 18.90 -0.79
CA LEU A 209 11.11 18.91 -1.84
C LEU A 209 11.48 19.80 -3.02
N ARG A 210 12.45 20.68 -2.87
CA ARG A 210 12.86 21.61 -3.94
C ARG A 210 13.42 20.83 -5.14
N GLY A 211 12.71 20.88 -6.28
CA GLY A 211 13.05 20.13 -7.50
C GLY A 211 12.68 18.64 -7.51
N THR A 212 12.01 18.14 -6.47
CA THR A 212 11.59 16.72 -6.38
C THR A 212 10.11 16.54 -6.07
N TRP A 213 9.33 17.62 -6.02
CA TRP A 213 7.92 17.66 -5.65
C TRP A 213 6.99 16.80 -6.54
N LEU A 214 7.38 16.57 -7.79
CA LEU A 214 6.62 15.74 -8.73
C LEU A 214 6.50 14.28 -8.25
N PHE A 215 7.51 13.72 -7.58
CA PHE A 215 7.48 12.34 -7.12
C PHE A 215 6.45 12.09 -6.02
N PRO A 216 6.41 12.88 -4.92
CA PRO A 216 5.36 12.72 -3.91
C PRO A 216 3.98 13.04 -4.45
N MET A 217 3.83 14.01 -5.37
CA MET A 217 2.55 14.26 -6.01
C MET A 217 2.07 13.07 -6.84
N ALA A 218 2.92 12.52 -7.69
CA ALA A 218 2.59 11.32 -8.46
C ALA A 218 2.23 10.14 -7.54
N ALA A 219 2.97 9.95 -6.44
CA ALA A 219 2.68 8.91 -5.46
C ALA A 219 1.32 9.13 -4.78
N GLY A 220 0.96 10.37 -4.43
CA GLY A 220 -0.32 10.69 -3.78
C GLY A 220 -1.51 10.53 -4.71
N VAL A 221 -1.41 10.98 -5.96
CA VAL A 221 -2.45 10.75 -6.97
C VAL A 221 -2.60 9.24 -7.22
N SER A 222 -1.50 8.50 -7.37
CA SER A 222 -1.53 7.05 -7.53
C SER A 222 -2.20 6.35 -6.35
N ASN A 223 -1.91 6.80 -5.13
CA ASN A 223 -2.56 6.30 -3.92
C ASN A 223 -4.07 6.57 -3.92
N ALA A 224 -4.49 7.78 -4.32
CA ALA A 224 -5.91 8.12 -4.41
C ALA A 224 -6.64 7.24 -5.44
N VAL A 225 -6.07 7.05 -6.63
CA VAL A 225 -6.63 6.19 -7.68
C VAL A 225 -6.67 4.73 -7.21
N LEU A 226 -5.60 4.22 -6.60
CA LEU A 226 -5.58 2.88 -6.03
C LEU A 226 -6.72 2.67 -5.03
N ASN A 227 -6.87 3.59 -4.07
CA ASN A 227 -7.92 3.50 -3.06
C ASN A 227 -9.32 3.63 -3.67
N LEU A 228 -9.51 4.45 -4.70
CA LEU A 228 -10.76 4.53 -5.45
C LEU A 228 -11.12 3.17 -6.09
N LEU A 229 -10.15 2.54 -6.74
CA LEU A 229 -10.32 1.22 -7.34
C LEU A 229 -10.60 0.15 -6.28
N VAL A 230 -9.89 0.17 -5.15
CA VAL A 230 -10.11 -0.75 -4.02
C VAL A 230 -11.51 -0.57 -3.43
N ILE A 231 -12.00 0.67 -3.29
CA ILE A 231 -13.36 0.97 -2.82
C ILE A 231 -14.39 0.41 -3.82
N ALA A 232 -14.20 0.66 -5.12
CA ALA A 232 -15.06 0.12 -6.17
C ALA A 232 -15.08 -1.42 -6.17
N LEU A 233 -13.92 -2.06 -6.04
CA LEU A 233 -13.81 -3.52 -5.92
C LEU A 233 -14.40 -4.05 -4.61
N ALA A 234 -14.27 -3.28 -3.51
CA ALA A 234 -14.89 -3.65 -2.23
C ALA A 234 -16.41 -3.69 -2.28
N SER A 235 -17.02 -2.94 -3.20
CA SER A 235 -18.47 -2.91 -3.45
C SER A 235 -18.90 -3.89 -4.55
N SER A 236 -17.95 -4.57 -5.21
CA SER A 236 -18.21 -5.51 -6.31
C SER A 236 -18.57 -6.91 -5.82
N SER A 237 -18.91 -7.78 -6.76
CA SER A 237 -19.21 -9.20 -6.50
C SER A 237 -17.95 -10.03 -6.19
N LEU A 238 -16.75 -9.49 -6.42
CA LEU A 238 -15.50 -10.21 -6.21
C LEU A 238 -15.21 -10.43 -4.71
N SER A 239 -14.70 -11.61 -4.40
CA SER A 239 -14.35 -11.95 -3.01
C SER A 239 -13.09 -11.22 -2.54
N PRO A 240 -12.99 -10.87 -1.25
CA PRO A 240 -11.76 -10.32 -0.67
C PRO A 240 -10.55 -11.24 -0.85
N SER A 241 -10.78 -12.56 -0.89
CA SER A 241 -9.75 -13.57 -1.11
C SER A 241 -9.13 -13.53 -2.52
N LEU A 242 -9.80 -12.91 -3.48
CA LEU A 242 -9.25 -12.64 -4.81
C LEU A 242 -8.65 -11.23 -4.90
N ILE A 243 -9.38 -10.20 -4.47
CA ILE A 243 -9.01 -8.79 -4.64
C ILE A 243 -7.63 -8.47 -4.03
N TYR A 244 -7.48 -8.70 -2.74
CA TYR A 244 -6.28 -8.28 -2.02
C TYR A 244 -5.02 -9.06 -2.40
N PRO A 245 -5.07 -10.40 -2.56
CA PRO A 245 -3.90 -11.15 -3.01
C PRO A 245 -3.46 -10.78 -4.43
N VAL A 246 -4.40 -10.56 -5.35
CA VAL A 246 -4.06 -10.16 -6.72
C VAL A 246 -3.38 -8.79 -6.76
N ILE A 247 -3.88 -7.81 -6.00
CA ILE A 247 -3.24 -6.50 -5.90
C ILE A 247 -1.83 -6.62 -5.30
N ALA A 248 -1.66 -7.45 -4.26
CA ALA A 248 -0.37 -7.66 -3.60
C ALA A 248 0.69 -8.24 -4.57
N VAL A 249 0.35 -9.35 -5.22
CA VAL A 249 1.28 -10.05 -6.12
C VAL A 249 1.50 -9.26 -7.41
N GLY A 250 0.44 -8.70 -7.97
CA GLY A 250 0.54 -7.89 -9.18
C GLY A 250 1.38 -6.64 -8.96
N GLY A 251 1.13 -5.91 -7.87
CA GLY A 251 1.92 -4.74 -7.48
C GLY A 251 3.39 -5.08 -7.25
N LEU A 252 3.68 -6.19 -6.54
CA LEU A 252 5.05 -6.64 -6.33
C LEU A 252 5.74 -7.03 -7.65
N THR A 253 5.04 -7.78 -8.51
CA THR A 253 5.55 -8.21 -9.81
C THR A 253 5.93 -7.00 -10.67
N ILE A 254 5.02 -6.02 -10.81
CA ILE A 254 5.27 -4.80 -11.57
C ILE A 254 6.43 -3.99 -10.94
N THR A 255 6.45 -3.84 -9.63
CA THR A 255 7.54 -3.13 -8.93
C THR A 255 8.88 -3.81 -9.18
N THR A 256 8.94 -5.14 -9.11
CA THR A 256 10.15 -5.93 -9.35
C THR A 256 10.64 -5.79 -10.80
N LEU A 257 9.74 -5.87 -11.77
CA LEU A 257 10.06 -5.68 -13.19
C LEU A 257 10.53 -4.25 -13.47
N CYS A 258 9.84 -3.25 -12.93
CA CYS A 258 10.25 -1.84 -13.06
C CYS A 258 11.61 -1.58 -12.38
N SER A 259 11.89 -2.21 -11.24
CA SER A 259 13.20 -2.11 -10.59
C SER A 259 14.31 -2.65 -11.49
N ALA A 260 14.09 -3.79 -12.15
CA ALA A 260 15.05 -4.34 -13.09
C ALA A 260 15.28 -3.44 -14.30
N LEU A 261 14.21 -2.85 -14.87
CA LEU A 261 14.29 -2.02 -16.07
C LEU A 261 14.82 -0.62 -15.78
N LEU A 262 14.26 0.09 -14.78
CA LEU A 262 14.59 1.48 -14.47
C LEU A 262 15.88 1.62 -13.68
N PHE A 263 16.14 0.68 -12.77
CA PHE A 263 17.33 0.72 -11.93
C PHE A 263 18.44 -0.21 -12.41
N ARG A 264 18.20 -0.95 -13.52
CA ARG A 264 19.12 -1.94 -14.11
C ARG A 264 19.60 -2.97 -13.08
N GLU A 265 18.73 -3.31 -12.13
CA GLU A 265 19.02 -4.36 -11.16
C GLU A 265 18.92 -5.72 -11.85
N LYS A 266 19.97 -6.52 -11.75
CA LYS A 266 19.94 -7.90 -12.28
C LYS A 266 19.04 -8.74 -11.41
N LEU A 267 17.90 -9.15 -11.95
CA LEU A 267 17.00 -10.11 -11.30
C LEU A 267 17.66 -11.48 -11.25
N HIS A 268 17.70 -12.07 -10.07
CA HIS A 268 18.14 -13.45 -9.90
C HIS A 268 17.11 -14.44 -10.47
N ARG A 269 17.58 -15.61 -10.91
CA ARG A 269 16.69 -16.70 -11.39
C ARG A 269 15.55 -17.01 -10.41
N ARG A 270 15.81 -16.90 -9.11
CA ARG A 270 14.82 -17.11 -8.05
C ARG A 270 13.70 -16.06 -8.06
N GLN A 271 14.02 -14.81 -8.32
CA GLN A 271 13.03 -13.73 -8.42
C GLN A 271 12.14 -13.93 -9.65
N TRP A 272 12.71 -14.36 -10.78
CA TRP A 272 11.95 -14.76 -11.96
C TRP A 272 10.98 -15.92 -11.66
N LEU A 273 11.45 -16.96 -10.97
CA LEU A 273 10.59 -18.06 -10.52
C LEU A 273 9.48 -17.56 -9.59
N GLY A 274 9.78 -16.64 -8.68
CA GLY A 274 8.79 -16.03 -7.81
C GLY A 274 7.71 -15.28 -8.60
N VAL A 275 8.08 -14.49 -9.60
CA VAL A 275 7.13 -13.78 -10.48
C VAL A 275 6.23 -14.78 -11.23
N VAL A 276 6.79 -15.84 -11.82
CA VAL A 276 6.03 -16.86 -12.54
C VAL A 276 5.03 -17.58 -11.61
N ILE A 277 5.49 -17.97 -10.42
CA ILE A 277 4.61 -18.59 -9.40
C ILE A 277 3.52 -17.61 -8.95
N GLY A 278 3.84 -16.30 -8.82
CA GLY A 278 2.88 -15.27 -8.49
C GLY A 278 1.76 -15.14 -9.54
N ILE A 279 2.13 -15.16 -10.82
CA ILE A 279 1.15 -15.15 -11.93
C ILE A 279 0.27 -16.42 -11.87
N ALA A 280 0.87 -17.61 -11.67
CA ALA A 280 0.12 -18.85 -11.53
C ALA A 280 -0.84 -18.80 -10.31
N ALA A 281 -0.42 -18.22 -9.19
CA ALA A 281 -1.26 -18.04 -8.01
C ALA A 281 -2.48 -17.16 -8.29
N VAL A 282 -2.29 -16.05 -9.02
CA VAL A 282 -3.40 -15.17 -9.46
C VAL A 282 -4.39 -15.93 -10.33
N THR A 283 -3.89 -16.75 -11.26
CA THR A 283 -4.75 -17.59 -12.12
C THR A 283 -5.56 -18.59 -11.31
N VAL A 284 -4.95 -19.28 -10.33
CA VAL A 284 -5.66 -20.21 -9.45
C VAL A 284 -6.73 -19.51 -8.58
N LEU A 285 -6.49 -18.27 -8.16
CA LEU A 285 -7.45 -17.50 -7.37
C LEU A 285 -8.62 -16.96 -8.22
N SER A 286 -8.47 -16.87 -9.54
CA SER A 286 -9.51 -16.38 -10.44
C SER A 286 -10.45 -17.48 -10.96
N ILE A 287 -10.15 -18.74 -10.64
CA ILE A 287 -11.00 -19.93 -10.91
C ILE A 287 -11.86 -20.23 -9.69
#